data_085275c715397e94bb9280b7807b7789
#
_entry.id   085275c715397e94bb9280b7807b7789
#
_cell.length_a   1.000
_cell.length_b   1.000
_cell.length_c   1.000
_cell.angle_alpha   90.00
_cell.angle_beta   90.00
_cell.angle_gamma   90.00
#
_symmetry.space_group_name_H-M   'P 1'
#
loop_
_entity.id
_entity.type
_entity.pdbx_description
1 polymer ?
#
loop_
_entity_poly.entity_id
_entity_poly.type
_entity_poly.pdbx_seq_one_letter_code
_entity_poly.pdbx_strand_id
1 'polypeptide(L)'
;MATFNVVRFRVKPGQDEAFLDAHRGGKANWPGLLRGVMIRTGERSYCLVGEWADTDALASARARMIATLDSFRDTLEELGNGMGVTDAVSGPIVMDLKA
;
A
#
# COMPACT_ATOMS: atom_id res chain seq x y z
N MET A 1 -3.64 14.35 -13.81
CA MET A 1 -2.84 14.63 -12.62
C MET A 1 -2.53 13.34 -11.89
N ALA A 2 -1.33 13.24 -11.38
CA ALA A 2 -0.94 12.06 -10.60
C ALA A 2 -1.78 11.92 -9.34
N THR A 3 -1.97 10.68 -8.92
CA THR A 3 -2.74 10.32 -7.74
C THR A 3 -1.85 9.46 -6.85
N PHE A 4 -1.94 9.67 -5.54
CA PHE A 4 -1.26 8.82 -4.58
C PHE A 4 -2.24 7.94 -3.85
N ASN A 5 -1.82 6.71 -3.52
CA ASN A 5 -2.48 5.93 -2.49
C ASN A 5 -1.48 5.67 -1.37
N VAL A 6 -1.99 5.66 -0.15
CA VAL A 6 -1.20 5.42 1.05
C VAL A 6 -1.93 4.38 1.87
N VAL A 7 -1.26 3.26 2.18
CA VAL A 7 -1.86 2.15 2.91
C VAL A 7 -1.02 1.82 4.12
N ARG A 8 -1.61 1.92 5.30
CA ARG A 8 -0.93 1.60 6.55
C ARG A 8 -1.22 0.17 6.98
N PHE A 9 -0.20 -0.49 7.52
CA PHE A 9 -0.27 -1.86 8.01
C PHE A 9 0.40 -1.96 9.38
N ARG A 10 -0.11 -2.87 10.21
CA ARG A 10 0.60 -3.34 11.40
C ARG A 10 0.80 -4.84 11.28
N VAL A 11 2.06 -5.27 11.38
CA VAL A 11 2.44 -6.66 11.20
C VAL A 11 2.40 -7.39 12.54
N LYS A 12 1.95 -8.64 12.55
CA LYS A 12 1.97 -9.49 13.74
C LYS A 12 3.41 -9.70 14.23
N PRO A 13 3.62 -9.91 15.55
CA PRO A 13 4.96 -10.18 16.05
C PRO A 13 5.65 -11.32 15.30
N GLY A 14 6.89 -11.08 14.88
CA GLY A 14 7.70 -12.07 14.18
C GLY A 14 7.36 -12.27 12.71
N GLN A 15 6.42 -11.52 12.15
CA GLN A 15 5.99 -11.69 10.76
C GLN A 15 6.54 -10.62 9.81
N ASP A 16 7.44 -9.76 10.27
CA ASP A 16 7.97 -8.67 9.44
C ASP A 16 8.60 -9.17 8.15
N GLU A 17 9.46 -10.20 8.22
CA GLU A 17 10.12 -10.71 7.02
C GLU A 17 9.12 -11.38 6.06
N ALA A 18 8.15 -12.12 6.57
CA ALA A 18 7.12 -12.72 5.74
C ALA A 18 6.30 -11.64 5.01
N PHE A 19 5.97 -10.55 5.71
CA PHE A 19 5.27 -9.41 5.14
C PHE A 19 6.10 -8.75 4.02
N LEU A 20 7.37 -8.47 4.30
CA LEU A 20 8.24 -7.82 3.33
C LEU A 20 8.52 -8.73 2.12
N ASP A 21 8.73 -10.02 2.35
CA ASP A 21 8.98 -10.98 1.28
C ASP A 21 7.79 -11.11 0.33
N ALA A 22 6.57 -11.01 0.84
CA ALA A 22 5.37 -11.03 0.02
C ALA A 22 5.33 -9.88 -0.99
N HIS A 23 6.03 -8.77 -0.68
CA HIS A 23 6.11 -7.62 -1.57
C HIS A 23 7.34 -7.65 -2.49
N ARG A 24 8.44 -8.28 -2.06
CA ARG A 24 9.68 -8.33 -2.83
C ARG A 24 9.57 -9.13 -4.13
N GLY A 25 8.78 -10.19 -4.12
CA GLY A 25 8.63 -11.06 -5.28
C GLY A 25 7.71 -10.51 -6.35
N GLY A 26 6.89 -9.54 -6.02
CA GLY A 26 5.94 -8.94 -6.93
C GLY A 26 6.52 -7.71 -7.56
N LYS A 27 7.13 -7.82 -8.72
CA LYS A 27 7.34 -6.62 -9.52
C LYS A 27 5.97 -6.20 -10.00
N ALA A 28 5.40 -5.19 -9.34
CA ALA A 28 4.11 -4.64 -9.71
C ALA A 28 4.27 -3.92 -11.04
N ASN A 29 4.11 -4.67 -12.12
CA ASN A 29 4.08 -4.10 -13.45
C ASN A 29 2.64 -3.73 -13.78
N TRP A 30 2.08 -2.86 -12.94
CA TRP A 30 0.68 -2.47 -13.07
C TRP A 30 0.56 -1.23 -13.94
N PRO A 31 -0.37 -1.24 -14.92
CA PRO A 31 -0.58 -0.08 -15.78
C PRO A 31 -0.83 1.19 -14.97
N GLY A 32 -0.07 2.24 -15.27
CA GLY A 32 -0.22 3.54 -14.63
C GLY A 32 0.48 3.68 -13.28
N LEU A 33 1.08 2.62 -12.74
CA LEU A 33 1.88 2.75 -11.53
C LEU A 33 3.24 3.36 -11.90
N LEU A 34 3.51 4.55 -11.35
CA LEU A 34 4.76 5.26 -11.62
C LEU A 34 5.84 4.91 -10.61
N ARG A 35 5.46 4.72 -9.33
CA ARG A 35 6.38 4.36 -8.28
C ARG A 35 5.62 3.77 -7.10
N GLY A 36 6.21 2.79 -6.45
CA GLY A 36 5.71 2.25 -5.19
C GLY A 36 6.85 2.06 -4.23
N VAL A 37 6.67 2.49 -2.98
CA VAL A 37 7.66 2.29 -1.92
C VAL A 37 6.96 1.80 -0.67
N MET A 38 7.69 1.01 0.12
CA MET A 38 7.25 0.60 1.45
C MET A 38 8.17 1.28 2.46
N ILE A 39 7.60 2.06 3.37
CA ILE A 39 8.36 2.70 4.43
C ILE A 39 8.01 2.06 5.78
N ARG A 40 8.95 2.08 6.70
CA ARG A 40 8.73 1.62 8.06
C ARG A 40 8.48 2.85 8.94
N THR A 41 7.32 2.90 9.57
CA THR A 41 6.92 4.05 10.38
C THR A 41 7.13 3.83 11.88
N GLY A 42 7.40 2.60 12.29
CA GLY A 42 7.64 2.24 13.68
C GLY A 42 7.81 0.75 13.81
N GLU A 43 7.87 0.25 15.03
CA GLU A 43 7.98 -1.18 15.28
C GLU A 43 6.75 -1.89 14.70
N ARG A 44 6.97 -2.87 13.82
CA ARG A 44 5.92 -3.64 13.16
C ARG A 44 4.91 -2.78 12.38
N SER A 45 5.27 -1.54 12.09
CA SER A 45 4.38 -0.59 11.41
C SER A 45 4.98 -0.19 10.08
N TYR A 46 4.18 -0.31 9.03
CA TYR A 46 4.61 -0.05 7.66
C TYR A 46 3.58 0.77 6.90
N CYS A 47 4.05 1.46 5.89
CA CYS A 47 3.19 2.26 5.03
C CYS A 47 3.63 2.08 3.59
N LEU A 48 2.69 1.66 2.75
CA LEU A 48 2.89 1.58 1.30
C LEU A 48 2.47 2.90 0.70
N VAL A 49 3.35 3.50 -0.10
CA VAL A 49 3.05 4.74 -0.82
C VAL A 49 3.17 4.46 -2.30
N GLY A 50 2.07 4.60 -3.03
CA GLY A 50 2.03 4.40 -4.47
C GLY A 50 1.72 5.69 -5.20
N GLU A 51 2.48 5.95 -6.27
CA GLU A 51 2.22 7.07 -7.16
C GLU A 51 1.69 6.53 -8.48
N TRP A 52 0.54 7.07 -8.92
CA TRP A 52 -0.17 6.61 -10.11
C TRP A 52 -0.33 7.75 -11.11
N ALA A 53 -0.35 7.41 -12.39
CA ALA A 53 -0.48 8.41 -13.46
C ALA A 53 -1.75 9.23 -13.32
N ASP A 54 -2.85 8.60 -12.91
CA ASP A 54 -4.15 9.25 -12.68
C ASP A 54 -5.02 8.38 -11.78
N THR A 55 -6.18 8.93 -11.41
CA THR A 55 -7.13 8.25 -10.53
C THR A 55 -7.73 7.00 -11.19
N ASP A 56 -7.94 7.02 -12.50
CA ASP A 56 -8.49 5.88 -13.22
C ASP A 56 -7.54 4.67 -13.19
N ALA A 57 -6.24 4.91 -13.31
CA ALA A 57 -5.24 3.85 -13.21
C ALA A 57 -5.27 3.19 -11.83
N LEU A 58 -5.36 3.99 -10.76
CA LEU A 58 -5.48 3.47 -9.41
C LEU A 58 -6.77 2.67 -9.23
N ALA A 59 -7.90 3.21 -9.70
CA ALA A 59 -9.19 2.53 -9.59
C ALA A 59 -9.17 1.18 -10.32
N SER A 60 -8.56 1.14 -11.51
CA SER A 60 -8.45 -0.09 -12.28
C SER A 60 -7.56 -1.16 -11.63
N ALA A 61 -6.64 -0.73 -10.77
CA ALA A 61 -5.73 -1.66 -10.08
C ALA A 61 -6.31 -2.23 -8.79
N ARG A 62 -7.44 -1.72 -8.29
CA ARG A 62 -7.96 -2.09 -6.97
C ARG A 62 -8.18 -3.59 -6.79
N ALA A 63 -8.73 -4.26 -7.78
CA ALA A 63 -8.97 -5.70 -7.68
C ALA A 63 -7.65 -6.49 -7.51
N ARG A 64 -6.60 -6.07 -8.22
CA ARG A 64 -5.28 -6.68 -8.09
C ARG A 64 -4.65 -6.38 -6.74
N MET A 65 -4.87 -5.17 -6.23
CA MET A 65 -4.38 -4.78 -4.90
C MET A 65 -5.03 -5.61 -3.81
N ILE A 66 -6.33 -5.86 -3.89
CA ILE A 66 -7.05 -6.70 -2.94
C ILE A 66 -6.54 -8.14 -3.02
N ALA A 67 -6.36 -8.69 -4.22
CA ALA A 67 -5.84 -10.04 -4.39
C ALA A 67 -4.42 -10.17 -3.81
N THR A 68 -3.58 -9.14 -4.00
CA THR A 68 -2.25 -9.11 -3.42
C THR A 68 -2.32 -9.06 -1.89
N LEU A 69 -3.20 -8.22 -1.33
CA LEU A 69 -3.42 -8.15 0.11
C LEU A 69 -3.80 -9.52 0.69
N ASP A 70 -4.68 -10.24 0.01
CA ASP A 70 -5.10 -11.57 0.47
C ASP A 70 -3.93 -12.54 0.62
N SER A 71 -2.89 -12.37 -0.20
CA SER A 71 -1.72 -13.26 -0.15
C SER A 71 -0.85 -13.07 1.10
N PHE A 72 -0.95 -11.93 1.78
CA PHE A 72 -0.19 -11.67 3.00
C PHE A 72 -1.04 -11.21 4.19
N ARG A 73 -2.35 -11.31 4.08
CA ARG A 73 -3.30 -10.88 5.13
C ARG A 73 -3.00 -11.54 6.47
N ASP A 74 -2.53 -12.79 6.45
CA ASP A 74 -2.22 -13.55 7.67
C ASP A 74 -1.05 -12.97 8.48
N THR A 75 -0.23 -12.12 7.87
CA THR A 75 0.88 -11.46 8.57
C THR A 75 0.45 -10.19 9.30
N LEU A 76 -0.79 -9.74 9.11
CA LEU A 76 -1.27 -8.44 9.58
C LEU A 76 -2.14 -8.55 10.84
N GLU A 77 -2.00 -7.55 11.72
CA GLU A 77 -2.89 -7.34 12.84
C GLU A 77 -4.02 -6.40 12.45
N GLU A 78 -5.15 -6.53 13.13
CA GLU A 78 -6.20 -5.56 13.02
C GLU A 78 -5.78 -4.22 13.61
N LEU A 79 -6.15 -3.13 12.93
CA LEU A 79 -5.79 -1.78 13.36
C LEU A 79 -6.74 -1.20 14.40
N GLY A 80 -7.89 -1.85 14.64
CA GLY A 80 -8.89 -1.37 15.57
C GLY A 80 -9.87 -0.40 14.93
N ASN A 81 -10.84 0.06 15.70
CA ASN A 81 -11.87 1.04 15.27
C ASN A 81 -12.62 0.63 13.99
N GLY A 82 -12.75 -0.67 13.73
CA GLY A 82 -13.47 -1.16 12.56
C GLY A 82 -12.72 -1.02 11.24
N MET A 83 -11.43 -0.64 11.27
CA MET A 83 -10.63 -0.46 10.05
C MET A 83 -10.18 -1.76 9.39
N GLY A 84 -10.28 -2.91 10.09
CA GLY A 84 -9.73 -4.16 9.60
C GLY A 84 -8.20 -4.17 9.65
N VAL A 85 -7.55 -4.75 8.65
CA VAL A 85 -6.09 -4.92 8.65
C VAL A 85 -5.34 -3.86 7.85
N THR A 86 -6.05 -2.95 7.19
CA THR A 86 -5.46 -1.85 6.42
C THR A 86 -6.15 -0.53 6.74
N ASP A 87 -5.37 0.54 6.66
CA ASP A 87 -5.90 1.90 6.69
C ASP A 87 -5.42 2.58 5.41
N ALA A 88 -6.31 2.72 4.45
CA ALA A 88 -5.98 3.19 3.11
C ALA A 88 -6.64 4.53 2.82
N VAL A 89 -5.84 5.46 2.29
CA VAL A 89 -6.35 6.74 1.78
C VAL A 89 -5.77 6.96 0.39
N SER A 90 -6.46 7.72 -0.43
CA SER A 90 -5.96 8.07 -1.76
C SER A 90 -6.56 9.39 -2.23
N GLY A 91 -5.88 10.03 -3.15
CA GLY A 91 -6.38 11.27 -3.74
C GLY A 91 -5.42 11.82 -4.78
N PRO A 92 -5.91 12.69 -5.67
CA PRO A 92 -5.06 13.35 -6.64
C PRO A 92 -4.19 14.41 -6.00
N ILE A 93 -3.04 14.67 -6.60
CA ILE A 93 -2.19 15.79 -6.20
C ILE A 93 -2.95 17.08 -6.48
N VAL A 94 -3.07 17.92 -5.47
CA VAL A 94 -3.70 19.25 -5.63
C VAL A 94 -2.70 20.39 -5.51
N MET A 95 -1.48 20.10 -5.03
CA MET A 95 -0.43 21.10 -4.86
C MET A 95 0.92 20.43 -4.74
N ASP A 96 1.90 20.91 -5.48
CA ASP A 96 3.30 20.56 -5.28
C ASP A 96 3.93 21.60 -4.37
N LEU A 97 4.54 21.14 -3.28
CA LEU A 97 5.14 22.05 -2.29
C LEU A 97 6.56 22.47 -2.65
N LYS A 98 7.16 21.78 -3.61
CA LYS A 98 8.51 22.08 -4.08
C LYS A 98 8.53 21.97 -5.59
N ALA A 99 8.87 23.05 -6.24
CA ALA A 99 8.98 23.09 -7.69
C ALA A 99 10.34 22.53 -8.17
#